data_0f1200f814936c005790fb022698076b
#
_entry.id   0f1200f814936c005790fb022698076b
#
_cell.length_a   1.000
_cell.length_b   1.000
_cell.length_c   1.000
_cell.angle_alpha   90.00
_cell.angle_beta   90.00
_cell.angle_gamma   90.00
#
_symmetry.space_group_name_H-M   'P 1'
#
loop_
_entity.id
_entity.type
_entity.pdbx_description
1 polymer ?
#
loop_
_entity_poly.entity_id
_entity_poly.type
_entity_poly.pdbx_seq_one_letter_code
_entity_poly.pdbx_strand_id
1 'polypeptide(L)'
;MSKKLTRYIAIYGIGVYLLALLVISIAFRDHALQLRWMLWGIGEVLFFFVLTTIFYPRWKNDDPKSFWRKVFWVALAIRLLYVLFSYFYFEHNMGFHFDSPGDGVGYYNRSVRLSRYIRRGDFGYVIDFIRNYSFGYSDHGYLIWLTFLHTLFGRGVLVARLFKALMSAYLCIVVYKLASRTFGERTGRLAAVMCVFMPILIQLTGMHVKEMEMIFLSILALERMDFLIRSKKYTFWNIVFPILLVGLSFGFRTVIGMCLIFAFLVFVILSPSNLVNRKGKIITLSITVAVFLVFLFTAIGSEMKIIYRINFSGTDYMAKRYESIGLKYGELSKSKYLFPGAFVLPLSPMIEEAPVHNKLIHGSTYIKNFLAFFAMLAIVIAIRQKRWRDFSLIGAYELSYLAIIMFTFTSNSERFHEPAIPLILVMAAYAMTHLRRKDLVLFYVYCGLLCIALFAWNWLKLAARGLV
;
A
#
# COMPACT_ATOMS: atom_id res chain seq x y z
N MET A 1 -13.22 -7.53 -20.76
CA MET A 1 -12.66 -8.81 -20.26
C MET A 1 -13.78 -9.87 -20.23
N SER A 2 -13.56 -11.03 -20.81
CA SER A 2 -14.56 -12.12 -20.81
C SER A 2 -14.56 -12.82 -19.43
N LYS A 3 -15.71 -13.39 -19.03
CA LYS A 3 -15.83 -14.21 -17.80
C LYS A 3 -14.81 -15.37 -17.79
N LYS A 4 -14.47 -15.91 -18.98
CA LYS A 4 -13.46 -16.96 -19.14
C LYS A 4 -12.06 -16.51 -18.75
N LEU A 5 -11.63 -15.28 -19.14
CA LEU A 5 -10.29 -14.77 -18.84
C LEU A 5 -10.08 -14.50 -17.35
N THR A 6 -11.09 -13.97 -16.64
CA THR A 6 -11.00 -13.76 -15.19
C THR A 6 -10.82 -15.08 -14.45
N ARG A 7 -11.59 -16.10 -14.83
CA ARG A 7 -11.47 -17.46 -14.25
C ARG A 7 -10.10 -18.05 -14.53
N TYR A 8 -9.61 -17.89 -15.76
CA TYR A 8 -8.30 -18.38 -16.16
C TYR A 8 -7.18 -17.81 -15.30
N ILE A 9 -7.12 -16.49 -15.14
CA ILE A 9 -6.13 -15.82 -14.29
C ILE A 9 -6.24 -16.30 -12.84
N ALA A 10 -7.46 -16.46 -12.32
CA ALA A 10 -7.70 -16.94 -10.96
C ALA A 10 -7.18 -18.40 -10.77
N ILE A 11 -7.44 -19.28 -11.72
CA ILE A 11 -6.95 -20.67 -11.66
C ILE A 11 -5.42 -20.72 -11.62
N TYR A 12 -4.74 -19.93 -12.45
CA TYR A 12 -3.28 -19.84 -12.43
C TYR A 12 -2.76 -19.21 -11.13
N GLY A 13 -3.41 -18.15 -10.64
CA GLY A 13 -3.03 -17.53 -9.38
C GLY A 13 -3.12 -18.50 -8.20
N ILE A 14 -4.20 -19.25 -8.10
CA ILE A 14 -4.37 -20.28 -7.07
C ILE A 14 -3.38 -21.43 -7.28
N GLY A 15 -3.24 -21.94 -8.51
CA GLY A 15 -2.37 -23.06 -8.83
C GLY A 15 -0.89 -22.79 -8.56
N VAL A 16 -0.38 -21.62 -8.95
CA VAL A 16 1.00 -21.19 -8.67
C VAL A 16 1.27 -21.07 -7.18
N TYR A 17 0.30 -20.53 -6.40
CA TYR A 17 0.43 -20.47 -4.96
C TYR A 17 0.53 -21.84 -4.30
N LEU A 18 -0.40 -22.75 -4.66
CA LEU A 18 -0.43 -24.10 -4.11
C LEU A 18 0.83 -24.89 -4.49
N LEU A 19 1.29 -24.75 -5.74
CA LEU A 19 2.53 -25.37 -6.21
C LEU A 19 3.74 -24.84 -5.44
N ALA A 20 3.87 -23.52 -5.29
CA ALA A 20 4.98 -22.91 -4.53
C ALA A 20 4.96 -23.35 -3.06
N LEU A 21 3.79 -23.33 -2.41
CA LEU A 21 3.62 -23.77 -1.04
C LEU A 21 4.02 -25.24 -0.87
N LEU A 22 3.57 -26.12 -1.79
CA LEU A 22 3.90 -27.54 -1.78
C LEU A 22 5.42 -27.76 -1.93
N VAL A 23 6.02 -27.16 -2.95
CA VAL A 23 7.47 -27.32 -3.24
C VAL A 23 8.32 -26.83 -2.06
N ILE A 24 8.00 -25.66 -1.49
CA ILE A 24 8.73 -25.10 -0.34
C ILE A 24 8.54 -25.98 0.90
N SER A 25 7.33 -26.49 1.16
CA SER A 25 7.06 -27.36 2.31
C SER A 25 7.76 -28.71 2.22
N ILE A 26 7.93 -29.26 1.00
CA ILE A 26 8.68 -30.51 0.81
C ILE A 26 10.19 -30.27 0.93
N ALA A 27 10.70 -29.21 0.27
CA ALA A 27 12.12 -28.92 0.24
C ALA A 27 12.68 -28.50 1.61
N PHE A 28 11.88 -27.79 2.41
CA PHE A 28 12.25 -27.30 3.73
C PHE A 28 11.33 -27.88 4.80
N ARG A 29 11.24 -29.21 4.85
CA ARG A 29 10.30 -29.96 5.70
C ARG A 29 10.33 -29.54 7.17
N ASP A 30 11.53 -29.35 7.72
CA ASP A 30 11.72 -29.00 9.14
C ASP A 30 11.41 -27.52 9.43
N HIS A 31 11.31 -26.70 8.40
CA HIS A 31 11.04 -25.27 8.43
C HIS A 31 9.71 -24.89 7.74
N ALA A 32 8.91 -25.91 7.40
CA ALA A 32 7.61 -25.69 6.73
C ALA A 32 6.65 -24.95 7.66
N LEU A 33 5.81 -24.09 7.08
CA LEU A 33 4.74 -23.42 7.81
C LEU A 33 3.86 -24.44 8.54
N GLN A 34 3.46 -24.15 9.77
CA GLN A 34 2.43 -24.92 10.47
C GLN A 34 1.12 -24.94 9.65
N LEU A 35 0.38 -26.01 9.73
CA LEU A 35 -0.85 -26.23 8.97
C LEU A 35 -1.84 -25.05 9.08
N ARG A 36 -1.96 -24.45 10.27
CA ARG A 36 -2.83 -23.28 10.48
C ARG A 36 -2.48 -22.09 9.58
N TRP A 37 -1.17 -21.83 9.38
CA TRP A 37 -0.71 -20.75 8.52
C TRP A 37 -0.83 -21.10 7.05
N MET A 38 -0.59 -22.37 6.67
CA MET A 38 -0.85 -22.82 5.30
C MET A 38 -2.31 -22.63 4.92
N LEU A 39 -3.24 -23.08 5.79
CA LEU A 39 -4.68 -22.94 5.56
C LEU A 39 -5.12 -21.47 5.54
N TRP A 40 -4.52 -20.62 6.38
CA TRP A 40 -4.77 -19.19 6.39
C TRP A 40 -4.41 -18.56 5.03
N GLY A 41 -3.20 -18.78 4.53
CA GLY A 41 -2.78 -18.23 3.25
C GLY A 41 -3.54 -18.80 2.05
N ILE A 42 -3.89 -20.10 2.07
CA ILE A 42 -4.80 -20.68 1.08
C ILE A 42 -6.14 -19.95 1.11
N GLY A 43 -6.68 -19.71 2.31
CA GLY A 43 -7.90 -18.96 2.51
C GLY A 43 -7.84 -17.56 1.93
N GLU A 44 -6.77 -16.80 2.17
CA GLU A 44 -6.55 -15.46 1.60
C GLU A 44 -6.54 -15.46 0.07
N VAL A 45 -5.79 -16.40 -0.52
CA VAL A 45 -5.63 -16.50 -1.97
C VAL A 45 -6.96 -16.91 -2.62
N LEU A 46 -7.64 -17.91 -2.07
CA LEU A 46 -8.98 -18.32 -2.54
C LEU A 46 -9.98 -17.18 -2.39
N PHE A 47 -10.02 -16.52 -1.24
CA PHE A 47 -10.91 -15.40 -0.98
C PHE A 47 -10.76 -14.31 -2.05
N PHE A 48 -9.54 -13.87 -2.34
CA PHE A 48 -9.29 -12.84 -3.34
C PHE A 48 -9.70 -13.27 -4.74
N PHE A 49 -9.17 -14.40 -5.24
CA PHE A 49 -9.37 -14.81 -6.63
C PHE A 49 -10.80 -15.28 -6.90
N VAL A 50 -11.37 -16.07 -6.00
CA VAL A 50 -12.73 -16.61 -6.17
C VAL A 50 -13.76 -15.49 -6.10
N LEU A 51 -13.68 -14.63 -5.06
CA LEU A 51 -14.66 -13.56 -4.92
C LEU A 51 -14.52 -12.49 -6.01
N THR A 52 -13.31 -12.14 -6.43
CA THR A 52 -13.12 -11.25 -7.59
C THR A 52 -13.76 -11.83 -8.84
N THR A 53 -13.58 -13.15 -9.08
CA THR A 53 -14.15 -13.84 -10.24
C THR A 53 -15.68 -13.95 -10.19
N ILE A 54 -16.26 -14.01 -8.99
CA ILE A 54 -17.72 -14.08 -8.79
C ILE A 54 -18.36 -12.69 -8.90
N PHE A 55 -17.80 -11.69 -8.21
CA PHE A 55 -18.45 -10.40 -8.05
C PHE A 55 -18.22 -9.45 -9.22
N TYR A 56 -17.04 -9.44 -9.86
CA TYR A 56 -16.80 -8.57 -11.00
C TYR A 56 -17.77 -8.79 -12.17
N PRO A 57 -18.04 -10.03 -12.66
CA PRO A 57 -19.02 -10.22 -13.72
C PRO A 57 -20.46 -9.85 -13.35
N ARG A 58 -20.82 -9.95 -12.06
CA ARG A 58 -22.15 -9.59 -11.57
C ARG A 58 -22.36 -8.10 -11.51
N TRP A 59 -21.33 -7.33 -11.14
CA TRP A 59 -21.41 -5.89 -10.91
C TRP A 59 -20.93 -5.04 -12.08
N LYS A 60 -20.26 -5.59 -13.07
CA LYS A 60 -19.64 -4.85 -14.19
C LYS A 60 -20.65 -4.09 -15.07
N ASN A 61 -21.92 -4.46 -15.07
CA ASN A 61 -22.98 -3.83 -15.88
C ASN A 61 -23.96 -3.00 -15.04
N ASP A 62 -23.77 -2.91 -13.72
CA ASP A 62 -24.60 -2.09 -12.84
C ASP A 62 -24.50 -0.60 -13.24
N ASP A 63 -25.52 0.18 -12.92
CA ASP A 63 -25.39 1.63 -13.03
C ASP A 63 -24.31 2.14 -12.03
N PRO A 64 -23.62 3.24 -12.32
CA PRO A 64 -22.52 3.71 -11.47
C PRO A 64 -22.91 3.95 -10.00
N LYS A 65 -24.14 4.43 -9.73
CA LYS A 65 -24.61 4.68 -8.35
C LYS A 65 -24.89 3.38 -7.59
N SER A 66 -25.48 2.39 -8.25
CA SER A 66 -25.71 1.05 -7.67
C SER A 66 -24.38 0.34 -7.43
N PHE A 67 -23.45 0.42 -8.40
CA PHE A 67 -22.12 -0.19 -8.30
C PHE A 67 -21.35 0.32 -7.08
N TRP A 68 -21.18 1.64 -6.91
CA TRP A 68 -20.39 2.15 -5.81
C TRP A 68 -21.05 1.90 -4.44
N ARG A 69 -22.40 1.89 -4.35
CA ARG A 69 -23.11 1.51 -3.12
C ARG A 69 -22.80 0.07 -2.74
N LYS A 70 -22.90 -0.88 -3.68
CA LYS A 70 -22.56 -2.30 -3.45
C LYS A 70 -21.10 -2.47 -3.02
N VAL A 71 -20.16 -1.82 -3.74
CA VAL A 71 -18.74 -1.83 -3.39
C VAL A 71 -18.51 -1.33 -1.97
N PHE A 72 -19.11 -0.18 -1.60
CA PHE A 72 -18.93 0.39 -0.26
C PHE A 72 -19.46 -0.53 0.85
N TRP A 73 -20.73 -0.96 0.73
CA TRP A 73 -21.36 -1.73 1.80
C TRP A 73 -20.75 -3.13 1.97
N VAL A 74 -20.43 -3.80 0.86
CA VAL A 74 -19.75 -5.11 0.91
C VAL A 74 -18.35 -4.95 1.49
N ALA A 75 -17.60 -3.93 1.05
CA ALA A 75 -16.29 -3.63 1.60
C ALA A 75 -16.36 -3.33 3.10
N LEU A 76 -17.33 -2.51 3.54
CA LEU A 76 -17.50 -2.16 4.94
C LEU A 76 -17.87 -3.38 5.79
N ALA A 77 -18.82 -4.19 5.33
CA ALA A 77 -19.24 -5.39 6.05
C ALA A 77 -18.08 -6.37 6.27
N ILE A 78 -17.28 -6.64 5.23
CA ILE A 78 -16.12 -7.54 5.34
C ILE A 78 -15.09 -6.99 6.35
N ARG A 79 -14.82 -5.69 6.32
CA ARG A 79 -13.86 -5.04 7.20
C ARG A 79 -14.32 -4.99 8.65
N LEU A 80 -15.60 -4.72 8.88
CA LEU A 80 -16.17 -4.78 10.22
C LEU A 80 -16.13 -6.20 10.81
N LEU A 81 -16.46 -7.21 10.00
CA LEU A 81 -16.30 -8.61 10.41
C LEU A 81 -14.87 -8.94 10.76
N TYR A 82 -13.90 -8.48 9.95
CA TYR A 82 -12.49 -8.69 10.24
C TYR A 82 -12.02 -7.93 11.49
N VAL A 83 -12.49 -6.70 11.72
CA VAL A 83 -12.19 -5.93 12.93
C VAL A 83 -12.64 -6.68 14.18
N LEU A 84 -13.86 -7.24 14.17
CA LEU A 84 -14.35 -8.05 15.27
C LEU A 84 -13.54 -9.35 15.44
N PHE A 85 -13.32 -10.07 14.33
CA PHE A 85 -12.48 -11.28 14.34
C PHE A 85 -11.09 -11.00 14.91
N SER A 86 -10.39 -9.99 14.41
CA SER A 86 -9.02 -9.68 14.83
C SER A 86 -8.96 -9.20 16.29
N TYR A 87 -10.00 -8.51 16.77
CA TYR A 87 -10.07 -8.07 18.15
C TYR A 87 -10.07 -9.26 19.13
N PHE A 88 -10.93 -10.24 18.92
CA PHE A 88 -11.01 -11.44 19.76
C PHE A 88 -9.83 -12.40 19.50
N TYR A 89 -9.41 -12.54 18.26
CA TYR A 89 -8.29 -13.43 17.89
C TYR A 89 -6.98 -13.01 18.55
N PHE A 90 -6.64 -11.72 18.52
CA PHE A 90 -5.41 -11.24 19.14
C PHE A 90 -5.49 -11.32 20.67
N GLU A 91 -6.65 -10.98 21.29
CA GLU A 91 -6.85 -11.14 22.71
C GLU A 91 -6.63 -12.59 23.16
N HIS A 92 -7.23 -13.54 22.44
CA HIS A 92 -7.11 -14.97 22.78
C HIS A 92 -5.68 -15.51 22.59
N ASN A 93 -5.00 -15.15 21.51
CA ASN A 93 -3.70 -15.74 21.16
C ASN A 93 -2.49 -14.98 21.70
N MET A 94 -2.61 -13.67 21.95
CA MET A 94 -1.53 -12.79 22.37
C MET A 94 -1.71 -12.25 23.80
N GLY A 95 -2.89 -12.42 24.40
CA GLY A 95 -3.22 -11.83 25.69
C GLY A 95 -3.47 -10.32 25.67
N PHE A 96 -3.51 -9.71 24.47
CA PHE A 96 -3.80 -8.29 24.26
C PHE A 96 -4.34 -8.05 22.85
N HIS A 97 -5.01 -6.92 22.62
CA HIS A 97 -5.72 -6.64 21.35
C HIS A 97 -4.82 -6.19 20.19
N PHE A 98 -3.55 -6.57 20.13
CA PHE A 98 -2.60 -6.17 19.10
C PHE A 98 -1.95 -7.39 18.45
N ASP A 99 -1.52 -7.25 17.20
CA ASP A 99 -0.83 -8.27 16.43
C ASP A 99 0.61 -8.57 16.92
N SER A 100 1.20 -7.58 17.62
CA SER A 100 2.55 -7.72 18.20
C SER A 100 2.77 -6.65 19.28
N PRO A 101 3.73 -6.85 20.21
CA PRO A 101 4.11 -5.87 21.22
C PRO A 101 4.95 -4.71 20.66
N GLY A 102 4.78 -4.38 19.37
CA GLY A 102 5.56 -3.38 18.65
C GLY A 102 4.93 -1.98 18.62
N ASP A 103 4.97 -1.38 17.43
CA ASP A 103 4.51 -0.01 17.16
C ASP A 103 3.06 0.23 17.61
N GLY A 104 2.17 -0.74 17.41
CA GLY A 104 0.76 -0.62 17.75
C GLY A 104 0.52 -0.33 19.23
N VAL A 105 1.18 -1.05 20.11
CA VAL A 105 1.14 -0.84 21.57
C VAL A 105 1.75 0.53 21.91
N GLY A 106 2.87 0.88 21.27
CA GLY A 106 3.54 2.16 21.47
C GLY A 106 2.64 3.36 21.12
N TYR A 107 1.99 3.34 19.97
CA TYR A 107 1.04 4.39 19.55
C TYR A 107 -0.17 4.46 20.49
N TYR A 108 -0.73 3.32 20.87
CA TYR A 108 -1.86 3.25 21.79
C TYR A 108 -1.52 3.89 23.15
N ASN A 109 -0.46 3.45 23.80
CA ASN A 109 -0.10 3.94 25.13
C ASN A 109 0.18 5.44 25.14
N ARG A 110 0.87 5.96 24.12
CA ARG A 110 1.19 7.39 23.98
C ARG A 110 -0.07 8.22 23.73
N SER A 111 -0.93 7.79 22.82
CA SER A 111 -2.17 8.51 22.52
C SER A 111 -3.15 8.52 23.69
N VAL A 112 -3.26 7.43 24.45
CA VAL A 112 -4.03 7.37 25.70
C VAL A 112 -3.44 8.31 26.76
N ARG A 113 -2.09 8.40 26.86
CA ARG A 113 -1.43 9.36 27.75
C ARG A 113 -1.79 10.79 27.38
N LEU A 114 -1.59 11.17 26.11
CA LEU A 114 -1.89 12.52 25.61
C LEU A 114 -3.36 12.88 25.78
N SER A 115 -4.31 11.96 25.51
CA SER A 115 -5.73 12.20 25.69
C SER A 115 -6.11 12.50 27.13
N ARG A 116 -5.39 11.96 28.14
CA ARG A 116 -5.59 12.29 29.55
C ARG A 116 -5.20 13.74 29.86
N TYR A 117 -4.06 14.20 29.31
CA TYR A 117 -3.60 15.60 29.51
C TYR A 117 -4.53 16.59 28.82
N ILE A 118 -5.01 16.30 27.58
CA ILE A 118 -6.01 17.14 26.91
C ILE A 118 -7.30 17.25 27.74
N ARG A 119 -7.81 16.15 28.29
CA ARG A 119 -9.02 16.17 29.13
C ARG A 119 -8.85 16.93 30.44
N ARG A 120 -7.61 17.10 30.93
CA ARG A 120 -7.28 17.91 32.09
C ARG A 120 -7.02 19.38 31.75
N GLY A 121 -7.05 19.77 30.49
CA GLY A 121 -6.73 21.11 30.03
C GLY A 121 -5.24 21.42 29.97
N ASP A 122 -4.37 20.45 30.18
CA ASP A 122 -2.91 20.62 30.12
C ASP A 122 -2.38 20.51 28.68
N PHE A 123 -2.67 21.52 27.89
CA PHE A 123 -2.21 21.61 26.50
C PHE A 123 -0.71 21.89 26.40
N GLY A 124 -0.11 22.51 27.43
CA GLY A 124 1.33 22.77 27.48
C GLY A 124 2.12 21.47 27.38
N TYR A 125 1.79 20.49 28.21
CA TYR A 125 2.41 19.16 28.16
C TYR A 125 2.26 18.50 26.77
N VAL A 126 1.08 18.60 26.16
CA VAL A 126 0.81 17.99 24.84
C VAL A 126 1.68 18.61 23.75
N ILE A 127 1.81 19.95 23.77
CA ILE A 127 2.66 20.68 22.81
C ILE A 127 4.13 20.32 23.00
N ASP A 128 4.61 20.32 24.25
CA ASP A 128 5.99 19.97 24.56
C ASP A 128 6.31 18.54 24.21
N PHE A 129 5.37 17.61 24.46
CA PHE A 129 5.53 16.22 24.06
C PHE A 129 5.65 16.08 22.53
N ILE A 130 4.79 16.74 21.76
CA ILE A 130 4.85 16.71 20.30
C ILE A 130 6.15 17.34 19.77
N ARG A 131 6.60 18.45 20.36
CA ARG A 131 7.86 19.13 19.96
C ARG A 131 9.10 18.29 20.24
N ASN A 132 9.14 17.60 21.37
CA ASN A 132 10.28 16.84 21.85
C ASN A 132 10.22 15.35 21.47
N TYR A 133 9.24 14.95 20.69
CA TYR A 133 9.06 13.56 20.29
C TYR A 133 10.20 13.12 19.36
N SER A 134 11.02 12.20 19.85
CA SER A 134 12.32 11.84 19.27
C SER A 134 12.25 11.06 17.94
N PHE A 135 11.06 10.64 17.48
CA PHE A 135 10.90 9.86 16.26
C PHE A 135 10.68 10.67 14.98
N GLY A 136 10.74 12.01 15.09
CA GLY A 136 10.59 12.90 13.97
C GLY A 136 9.14 13.21 13.60
N TYR A 137 8.96 14.19 12.71
CA TYR A 137 7.66 14.70 12.27
C TYR A 137 6.76 13.65 11.62
N SER A 138 7.36 12.69 10.92
CA SER A 138 6.63 11.69 10.11
C SER A 138 5.80 10.67 10.89
N ASP A 139 5.89 10.63 12.21
CA ASP A 139 5.08 9.74 13.05
C ASP A 139 4.01 10.47 13.87
N HIS A 140 4.06 11.80 13.89
CA HIS A 140 3.14 12.62 14.68
C HIS A 140 1.69 12.56 14.21
N GLY A 141 1.45 12.49 12.90
CA GLY A 141 0.11 12.52 12.34
C GLY A 141 -0.77 11.38 12.86
N TYR A 142 -0.22 10.17 12.92
CA TYR A 142 -0.97 9.03 13.46
C TYR A 142 -1.20 9.14 14.97
N LEU A 143 -0.20 9.59 15.71
CA LEU A 143 -0.33 9.80 17.15
C LEU A 143 -1.37 10.88 17.47
N ILE A 144 -1.37 12.00 16.75
CA ILE A 144 -2.37 13.08 16.90
C ILE A 144 -3.76 12.56 16.57
N TRP A 145 -3.90 11.81 15.48
CA TRP A 145 -5.17 11.19 15.07
C TRP A 145 -5.74 10.26 16.15
N LEU A 146 -4.91 9.34 16.68
CA LEU A 146 -5.33 8.46 17.77
C LEU A 146 -5.65 9.23 19.05
N THR A 147 -4.86 10.26 19.38
CA THR A 147 -5.10 11.11 20.55
C THR A 147 -6.46 11.81 20.44
N PHE A 148 -6.80 12.32 19.27
CA PHE A 148 -8.10 12.92 18.98
C PHE A 148 -9.23 11.90 19.19
N LEU A 149 -9.11 10.71 18.63
CA LEU A 149 -10.12 9.64 18.81
C LEU A 149 -10.26 9.23 20.29
N HIS A 150 -9.14 9.04 20.99
CA HIS A 150 -9.19 8.66 22.41
C HIS A 150 -9.71 9.78 23.30
N THR A 151 -9.58 11.03 22.89
CA THR A 151 -10.14 12.18 23.62
C THR A 151 -11.65 12.22 23.49
N LEU A 152 -12.20 11.96 22.29
CA LEU A 152 -13.63 12.01 22.02
C LEU A 152 -14.38 10.75 22.48
N PHE A 153 -13.85 9.58 22.16
CA PHE A 153 -14.56 8.30 22.29
C PHE A 153 -14.05 7.40 23.42
N GLY A 154 -13.00 7.83 24.14
CA GLY A 154 -12.40 7.01 25.18
C GLY A 154 -11.27 6.10 24.67
N ARG A 155 -10.79 5.20 25.56
CA ARG A 155 -9.55 4.43 25.35
C ARG A 155 -9.74 3.13 24.54
N GLY A 156 -10.87 2.96 23.88
CA GLY A 156 -11.18 1.72 23.18
C GLY A 156 -10.38 1.55 21.88
N VAL A 157 -9.69 0.44 21.73
CA VAL A 157 -8.97 0.07 20.48
C VAL A 157 -9.94 -0.07 19.31
N LEU A 158 -11.16 -0.54 19.55
CA LEU A 158 -12.18 -0.76 18.52
C LEU A 158 -12.57 0.52 17.78
N VAL A 159 -12.64 1.66 18.45
CA VAL A 159 -13.02 2.93 17.80
C VAL A 159 -12.07 3.28 16.66
N ALA A 160 -10.75 3.22 16.90
CA ALA A 160 -9.76 3.49 15.86
C ALA A 160 -9.88 2.50 14.69
N ARG A 161 -10.14 1.21 14.97
CA ARG A 161 -10.33 0.18 13.94
C ARG A 161 -11.61 0.37 13.13
N LEU A 162 -12.70 0.83 13.75
CA LEU A 162 -13.95 1.18 13.06
C LEU A 162 -13.71 2.31 12.05
N PHE A 163 -12.98 3.36 12.44
CA PHE A 163 -12.58 4.43 11.50
C PHE A 163 -11.71 3.92 10.37
N LYS A 164 -10.76 3.00 10.65
CA LYS A 164 -9.96 2.34 9.61
C LYS A 164 -10.84 1.51 8.65
N ALA A 165 -11.83 0.80 9.17
CA ALA A 165 -12.77 0.05 8.34
C ALA A 165 -13.56 0.95 7.39
N LEU A 166 -14.03 2.12 7.88
CA LEU A 166 -14.69 3.13 7.05
C LEU A 166 -13.75 3.71 5.99
N MET A 167 -12.52 4.10 6.36
CA MET A 167 -11.51 4.61 5.43
C MET A 167 -11.16 3.57 4.36
N SER A 168 -10.96 2.30 4.74
CA SER A 168 -10.65 1.21 3.82
C SER A 168 -11.82 0.87 2.90
N ALA A 169 -13.06 0.95 3.37
CA ALA A 169 -14.24 0.77 2.52
C ALA A 169 -14.38 1.91 1.51
N TYR A 170 -14.18 3.15 1.95
CA TYR A 170 -14.24 4.32 1.07
C TYR A 170 -13.06 4.36 0.09
N LEU A 171 -11.89 3.83 0.46
CA LEU A 171 -10.74 3.66 -0.44
C LEU A 171 -11.13 2.92 -1.72
N CYS A 172 -11.98 1.88 -1.65
CA CYS A 172 -12.44 1.14 -2.82
C CYS A 172 -13.21 2.05 -3.80
N ILE A 173 -13.97 3.05 -3.28
CA ILE A 173 -14.66 4.05 -4.10
C ILE A 173 -13.66 5.05 -4.71
N VAL A 174 -12.66 5.46 -3.93
CA VAL A 174 -11.61 6.37 -4.43
C VAL A 174 -10.82 5.72 -5.57
N VAL A 175 -10.44 4.45 -5.40
CA VAL A 175 -9.78 3.63 -6.43
C VAL A 175 -10.66 3.52 -7.69
N TYR A 176 -11.96 3.25 -7.53
CA TYR A 176 -12.91 3.25 -8.64
C TYR A 176 -12.92 4.59 -9.39
N LYS A 177 -13.08 5.72 -8.68
CA LYS A 177 -13.15 7.06 -9.28
C LYS A 177 -11.86 7.42 -10.01
N LEU A 178 -10.70 7.15 -9.41
CA LEU A 178 -9.40 7.40 -10.01
C LEU A 178 -9.23 6.56 -11.29
N ALA A 179 -9.40 5.25 -11.19
CA ALA A 179 -9.17 4.33 -12.30
C ALA A 179 -10.20 4.48 -13.43
N SER A 180 -11.48 4.73 -13.13
CA SER A 180 -12.51 4.93 -14.16
C SER A 180 -12.30 6.22 -14.93
N ARG A 181 -11.90 7.30 -14.28
CA ARG A 181 -11.62 8.59 -14.93
C ARG A 181 -10.38 8.53 -15.80
N THR A 182 -9.34 7.81 -15.36
CA THR A 182 -8.05 7.73 -16.05
C THR A 182 -8.07 6.71 -17.18
N PHE A 183 -8.64 5.51 -16.94
CA PHE A 183 -8.50 4.34 -17.80
C PHE A 183 -9.84 3.80 -18.34
N GLY A 184 -10.94 4.38 -17.90
CA GLY A 184 -12.29 3.98 -18.31
C GLY A 184 -12.98 3.02 -17.34
N GLU A 185 -14.29 2.97 -17.49
CA GLU A 185 -15.23 2.34 -16.53
C GLU A 185 -14.90 0.86 -16.24
N ARG A 186 -14.53 0.07 -17.27
CA ARG A 186 -14.22 -1.35 -17.11
C ARG A 186 -13.01 -1.58 -16.20
N THR A 187 -11.97 -0.76 -16.36
CA THR A 187 -10.77 -0.80 -15.52
C THR A 187 -11.10 -0.38 -14.09
N GLY A 188 -11.85 0.73 -13.92
CA GLY A 188 -12.25 1.21 -12.61
C GLY A 188 -13.05 0.20 -11.81
N ARG A 189 -14.03 -0.47 -12.44
CA ARG A 189 -14.84 -1.51 -11.79
C ARG A 189 -14.02 -2.72 -11.37
N LEU A 190 -13.11 -3.19 -12.23
CA LEU A 190 -12.26 -4.32 -11.87
C LEU A 190 -11.31 -3.94 -10.72
N ALA A 191 -10.65 -2.78 -10.79
CA ALA A 191 -9.77 -2.30 -9.73
C ALA A 191 -10.49 -2.17 -8.39
N ALA A 192 -11.71 -1.61 -8.38
CA ALA A 192 -12.52 -1.50 -7.17
C ALA A 192 -12.89 -2.86 -6.58
N VAL A 193 -13.33 -3.82 -7.39
CA VAL A 193 -13.67 -5.17 -6.92
C VAL A 193 -12.44 -5.88 -6.35
N MET A 194 -11.28 -5.77 -7.01
CA MET A 194 -10.02 -6.29 -6.49
C MET A 194 -9.65 -5.60 -5.16
N CYS A 195 -9.86 -4.30 -5.02
CA CYS A 195 -9.62 -3.55 -3.78
C CYS A 195 -10.56 -3.99 -2.64
N VAL A 196 -11.83 -4.34 -2.94
CA VAL A 196 -12.78 -4.87 -1.94
C VAL A 196 -12.24 -6.15 -1.31
N PHE A 197 -11.71 -7.08 -2.14
CA PHE A 197 -11.32 -8.41 -1.72
C PHE A 197 -9.81 -8.57 -1.48
N MET A 198 -9.01 -7.50 -1.56
CA MET A 198 -7.57 -7.56 -1.27
C MET A 198 -7.32 -7.77 0.22
N PRO A 199 -6.78 -8.94 0.65
CA PRO A 199 -6.76 -9.31 2.06
C PRO A 199 -5.93 -8.35 2.91
N ILE A 200 -4.79 -7.86 2.44
CA ILE A 200 -3.96 -6.90 3.21
C ILE A 200 -4.73 -5.62 3.56
N LEU A 201 -5.55 -5.09 2.63
CA LEU A 201 -6.37 -3.89 2.89
C LEU A 201 -7.50 -4.14 3.91
N ILE A 202 -7.88 -5.41 4.07
CA ILE A 202 -8.81 -5.85 5.12
C ILE A 202 -8.05 -5.99 6.44
N GLN A 203 -6.91 -6.66 6.43
CA GLN A 203 -6.08 -6.94 7.61
C GLN A 203 -5.61 -5.67 8.31
N LEU A 204 -5.20 -4.66 7.54
CA LEU A 204 -4.80 -3.35 8.08
C LEU A 204 -5.90 -2.67 8.91
N THR A 205 -7.17 -3.00 8.72
CA THR A 205 -8.25 -2.46 9.54
C THR A 205 -8.28 -3.05 10.95
N GLY A 206 -7.80 -4.27 11.11
CA GLY A 206 -7.66 -4.94 12.41
C GLY A 206 -6.35 -4.66 13.15
N MET A 207 -5.38 -4.01 12.48
CA MET A 207 -4.09 -3.67 13.05
C MET A 207 -4.07 -2.23 13.59
N HIS A 208 -3.29 -1.97 14.64
CA HIS A 208 -3.19 -0.63 15.25
C HIS A 208 -1.95 0.12 14.77
N VAL A 209 -1.79 0.17 13.43
CA VAL A 209 -0.65 0.78 12.73
C VAL A 209 -1.15 1.84 11.73
N LYS A 210 -0.29 2.75 11.31
CA LYS A 210 -0.64 3.96 10.52
C LYS A 210 -0.87 3.71 9.02
N GLU A 211 -0.60 2.52 8.54
CA GLU A 211 -0.55 2.18 7.12
C GLU A 211 -1.88 2.41 6.40
N MET A 212 -3.01 2.08 7.04
CA MET A 212 -4.33 2.27 6.40
C MET A 212 -4.65 3.74 6.14
N GLU A 213 -4.38 4.60 7.11
CA GLU A 213 -4.56 6.04 7.01
C GLU A 213 -3.62 6.63 5.93
N MET A 214 -2.35 6.19 5.90
CA MET A 214 -1.40 6.61 4.86
C MET A 214 -1.86 6.24 3.45
N ILE A 215 -2.33 5.00 3.26
CA ILE A 215 -2.87 4.53 1.99
C ILE A 215 -4.07 5.37 1.58
N PHE A 216 -5.01 5.56 2.50
CA PHE A 216 -6.22 6.33 2.24
C PHE A 216 -5.91 7.77 1.84
N LEU A 217 -5.06 8.48 2.60
CA LEU A 217 -4.69 9.86 2.33
C LEU A 217 -3.97 10.00 0.97
N SER A 218 -3.02 9.11 0.68
CA SER A 218 -2.26 9.18 -0.57
C SER A 218 -3.13 8.93 -1.80
N ILE A 219 -3.98 7.90 -1.78
CA ILE A 219 -4.84 7.58 -2.92
C ILE A 219 -5.95 8.63 -3.10
N LEU A 220 -6.48 9.17 -2.00
CA LEU A 220 -7.44 10.27 -2.06
C LEU A 220 -6.79 11.55 -2.61
N ALA A 221 -5.54 11.86 -2.23
CA ALA A 221 -4.80 12.99 -2.80
C ALA A 221 -4.61 12.84 -4.31
N LEU A 222 -4.17 11.67 -4.77
CA LEU A 222 -4.03 11.37 -6.20
C LEU A 222 -5.36 11.49 -6.95
N GLU A 223 -6.44 10.99 -6.37
CA GLU A 223 -7.78 11.09 -6.97
C GLU A 223 -8.23 12.56 -7.09
N ARG A 224 -7.98 13.37 -6.07
CA ARG A 224 -8.32 14.79 -6.09
C ARG A 224 -7.46 15.59 -7.07
N MET A 225 -6.17 15.30 -7.18
CA MET A 225 -5.26 15.89 -8.16
C MET A 225 -5.69 15.54 -9.60
N ASP A 226 -6.01 14.28 -9.87
CA ASP A 226 -6.53 13.84 -11.16
C ASP A 226 -7.87 14.51 -11.48
N PHE A 227 -8.78 14.59 -10.50
CA PHE A 227 -10.07 15.28 -10.66
C PHE A 227 -9.88 16.75 -10.99
N LEU A 228 -9.03 17.47 -10.28
CA LEU A 228 -8.75 18.90 -10.49
C LEU A 228 -8.35 19.17 -11.95
N ILE A 229 -7.39 18.40 -12.47
CA ILE A 229 -6.83 18.62 -13.80
C ILE A 229 -7.79 18.15 -14.92
N ARG A 230 -8.38 16.94 -14.77
CA ARG A 230 -9.24 16.38 -15.84
C ARG A 230 -10.64 16.98 -15.90
N SER A 231 -11.21 17.37 -14.74
CA SER A 231 -12.54 18.00 -14.73
C SER A 231 -12.53 19.49 -15.05
N LYS A 232 -11.36 20.13 -14.97
CA LYS A 232 -11.17 21.60 -15.13
C LYS A 232 -12.04 22.44 -14.17
N LYS A 233 -12.47 21.87 -13.04
CA LYS A 233 -13.28 22.55 -12.03
C LYS A 233 -12.37 23.18 -10.97
N TYR A 234 -11.87 24.37 -11.23
CA TYR A 234 -10.94 25.12 -10.38
C TYR A 234 -11.68 25.93 -9.31
N THR A 235 -12.52 25.28 -8.50
CA THR A 235 -13.10 25.92 -7.31
C THR A 235 -12.11 25.96 -6.17
N PHE A 236 -12.26 26.89 -5.24
CA PHE A 236 -11.39 27.03 -4.06
C PHE A 236 -11.18 25.68 -3.34
N TRP A 237 -12.24 24.97 -3.03
CA TRP A 237 -12.17 23.69 -2.35
C TRP A 237 -11.47 22.58 -3.16
N ASN A 238 -11.65 22.57 -4.49
CA ASN A 238 -10.96 21.59 -5.33
C ASN A 238 -9.45 21.81 -5.40
N ILE A 239 -8.99 23.04 -5.15
CA ILE A 239 -7.54 23.37 -5.08
C ILE A 239 -7.00 23.13 -3.69
N VAL A 240 -7.68 23.62 -2.65
CA VAL A 240 -7.20 23.55 -1.28
C VAL A 240 -7.20 22.13 -0.73
N PHE A 241 -8.20 21.33 -1.07
CA PHE A 241 -8.33 19.97 -0.52
C PHE A 241 -7.17 19.03 -0.88
N PRO A 242 -6.70 18.93 -2.15
CA PRO A 242 -5.47 18.17 -2.46
C PRO A 242 -4.24 18.68 -1.68
N ILE A 243 -4.08 19.98 -1.52
CA ILE A 243 -2.96 20.57 -0.76
C ILE A 243 -3.01 20.14 0.71
N LEU A 244 -4.18 20.19 1.32
CA LEU A 244 -4.38 19.72 2.69
C LEU A 244 -4.07 18.22 2.83
N LEU A 245 -4.50 17.39 1.88
CA LEU A 245 -4.21 15.94 1.89
C LEU A 245 -2.72 15.66 1.76
N VAL A 246 -2.00 16.41 0.92
CA VAL A 246 -0.53 16.32 0.83
C VAL A 246 0.11 16.74 2.15
N GLY A 247 -0.31 17.85 2.73
CA GLY A 247 0.18 18.32 4.04
C GLY A 247 -0.03 17.29 5.15
N LEU A 248 -1.23 16.71 5.23
CA LEU A 248 -1.53 15.62 6.17
C LEU A 248 -0.64 14.38 5.93
N SER A 249 -0.41 14.02 4.66
CA SER A 249 0.43 12.86 4.30
C SER A 249 1.87 13.00 4.82
N PHE A 250 2.42 14.22 4.87
CA PHE A 250 3.73 14.48 5.49
C PHE A 250 3.74 14.12 6.98
N GLY A 251 2.68 14.40 7.71
CA GLY A 251 2.57 14.06 9.13
C GLY A 251 2.52 12.55 9.41
N PHE A 252 2.07 11.74 8.45
CA PHE A 252 2.08 10.28 8.56
C PHE A 252 3.38 9.67 8.03
N ARG A 253 3.89 10.16 6.90
CA ARG A 253 5.18 9.75 6.32
C ARG A 253 5.68 10.78 5.31
N THR A 254 6.82 11.39 5.59
CA THR A 254 7.44 12.43 4.76
C THR A 254 7.62 11.97 3.30
N VAL A 255 8.07 10.73 3.10
CA VAL A 255 8.28 10.15 1.76
C VAL A 255 7.01 10.17 0.91
N ILE A 256 5.85 9.87 1.49
CA ILE A 256 4.56 9.87 0.77
C ILE A 256 4.22 11.28 0.29
N GLY A 257 4.35 12.28 1.16
CA GLY A 257 4.11 13.68 0.79
C GLY A 257 5.00 14.15 -0.36
N MET A 258 6.28 13.75 -0.32
CA MET A 258 7.24 14.06 -1.40
C MET A 258 6.87 13.39 -2.72
N CYS A 259 6.53 12.11 -2.69
CA CYS A 259 6.09 11.37 -3.88
C CYS A 259 4.81 11.96 -4.49
N LEU A 260 3.87 12.43 -3.65
CA LEU A 260 2.65 13.09 -4.12
C LEU A 260 2.94 14.40 -4.86
N ILE A 261 3.82 15.25 -4.30
CA ILE A 261 4.25 16.50 -4.96
C ILE A 261 4.95 16.19 -6.28
N PHE A 262 5.90 15.27 -6.27
CA PHE A 262 6.63 14.85 -7.47
C PHE A 262 5.68 14.31 -8.55
N ALA A 263 4.77 13.43 -8.18
CA ALA A 263 3.79 12.85 -9.09
C ALA A 263 2.87 13.93 -9.71
N PHE A 264 2.46 14.91 -8.92
CA PHE A 264 1.65 16.00 -9.42
C PHE A 264 2.42 16.89 -10.41
N LEU A 265 3.69 17.22 -10.11
CA LEU A 265 4.55 17.97 -11.02
C LEU A 265 4.72 17.24 -12.37
N VAL A 266 5.07 15.94 -12.33
CA VAL A 266 5.20 15.11 -13.54
C VAL A 266 3.90 15.06 -14.32
N PHE A 267 2.76 14.90 -13.63
CA PHE A 267 1.45 14.88 -14.27
C PHE A 267 1.13 16.18 -14.99
N VAL A 268 1.36 17.34 -14.37
CA VAL A 268 1.10 18.65 -15.00
C VAL A 268 2.02 18.87 -16.19
N ILE A 269 3.33 18.56 -16.06
CA ILE A 269 4.31 18.73 -17.15
C ILE A 269 3.93 17.87 -18.36
N LEU A 270 3.60 16.60 -18.13
CA LEU A 270 3.30 15.64 -19.19
C LEU A 270 1.85 15.72 -19.71
N SER A 271 0.98 16.44 -19.01
CA SER A 271 -0.41 16.63 -19.47
C SER A 271 -0.46 17.25 -20.86
N PRO A 272 -1.30 16.73 -21.76
CA PRO A 272 -1.48 17.33 -23.09
C PRO A 272 -2.08 18.74 -22.98
N SER A 273 -1.82 19.59 -23.99
CA SER A 273 -2.19 21.01 -23.99
C SER A 273 -3.71 21.26 -23.93
N ASN A 274 -4.52 20.29 -24.35
CA ASN A 274 -5.98 20.34 -24.23
C ASN A 274 -6.47 20.19 -22.77
N LEU A 275 -5.68 19.58 -21.89
CA LEU A 275 -5.97 19.49 -20.45
C LEU A 275 -5.40 20.69 -19.69
N VAL A 276 -4.12 21.00 -19.89
CA VAL A 276 -3.44 22.13 -19.25
C VAL A 276 -2.64 22.88 -20.29
N ASN A 277 -3.04 24.12 -20.58
CA ASN A 277 -2.32 24.98 -21.51
C ASN A 277 -0.95 25.42 -20.94
N ARG A 278 -0.09 25.99 -21.78
CA ARG A 278 1.27 26.39 -21.38
C ARG A 278 1.29 27.35 -20.18
N LYS A 279 0.40 28.36 -20.17
CA LYS A 279 0.28 29.30 -19.03
C LYS A 279 -0.16 28.59 -17.76
N GLY A 280 -1.17 27.71 -17.84
CA GLY A 280 -1.62 26.91 -16.71
C GLY A 280 -0.54 25.98 -16.16
N LYS A 281 0.31 25.36 -17.03
CA LYS A 281 1.45 24.55 -16.58
C LYS A 281 2.43 25.39 -15.77
N ILE A 282 2.82 26.57 -16.28
CA ILE A 282 3.76 27.46 -15.59
C ILE A 282 3.19 27.88 -14.23
N ILE A 283 1.94 28.34 -14.20
CA ILE A 283 1.29 28.78 -12.96
C ILE A 283 1.22 27.64 -11.94
N THR A 284 0.73 26.47 -12.34
CA THR A 284 0.61 25.31 -11.45
C THR A 284 1.99 24.85 -10.96
N LEU A 285 2.98 24.81 -11.84
CA LEU A 285 4.35 24.47 -11.49
C LEU A 285 4.92 25.44 -10.48
N SER A 286 4.78 26.77 -10.73
CA SER A 286 5.27 27.82 -9.82
C SER A 286 4.60 27.75 -8.45
N ILE A 287 3.27 27.53 -8.39
CA ILE A 287 2.56 27.39 -7.12
C ILE A 287 3.03 26.13 -6.39
N THR A 288 3.17 25.01 -7.10
CA THR A 288 3.59 23.74 -6.46
C THR A 288 5.01 23.85 -5.93
N VAL A 289 5.93 24.49 -6.67
CA VAL A 289 7.30 24.74 -6.23
C VAL A 289 7.32 25.69 -5.04
N ALA A 290 6.53 26.77 -5.06
CA ALA A 290 6.43 27.69 -3.93
C ALA A 290 5.91 27.00 -2.66
N VAL A 291 4.85 26.21 -2.76
CA VAL A 291 4.31 25.39 -1.65
C VAL A 291 5.37 24.41 -1.14
N PHE A 292 6.09 23.75 -2.05
CA PHE A 292 7.17 22.84 -1.68
C PHE A 292 8.31 23.54 -0.95
N LEU A 293 8.73 24.73 -1.43
CA LEU A 293 9.75 25.53 -0.75
C LEU A 293 9.30 25.93 0.65
N VAL A 294 8.05 26.33 0.84
CA VAL A 294 7.50 26.62 2.17
C VAL A 294 7.62 25.39 3.07
N PHE A 295 7.30 24.20 2.58
CA PHE A 295 7.47 22.95 3.35
C PHE A 295 8.93 22.69 3.74
N LEU A 296 9.91 23.02 2.88
CA LEU A 296 11.34 22.83 3.18
C LEU A 296 11.83 23.72 4.34
N PHE A 297 11.24 24.89 4.56
CA PHE A 297 11.55 25.78 5.68
C PHE A 297 10.81 25.43 6.98
N THR A 298 9.97 24.41 6.97
CA THR A 298 9.29 23.89 8.15
C THR A 298 10.06 22.72 8.80
N ALA A 299 9.49 22.14 9.85
CA ALA A 299 10.00 20.91 10.47
C ALA A 299 10.22 19.77 9.47
N ILE A 300 9.47 19.75 8.33
CA ILE A 300 9.63 18.78 7.25
C ILE A 300 11.02 18.85 6.60
N GLY A 301 11.55 20.04 6.38
CA GLY A 301 12.89 20.21 5.82
C GLY A 301 14.00 19.69 6.74
N SER A 302 13.85 19.84 8.07
CA SER A 302 14.79 19.26 9.03
C SER A 302 14.76 17.74 9.02
N GLU A 303 13.57 17.13 8.90
CA GLU A 303 13.42 15.68 8.75
C GLU A 303 14.00 15.15 7.44
N MET A 304 13.81 15.87 6.35
CA MET A 304 14.42 15.48 5.07
C MET A 304 15.95 15.44 5.19
N LYS A 305 16.57 16.38 5.90
CA LYS A 305 18.01 16.37 6.18
C LYS A 305 18.41 15.16 7.02
N ILE A 306 17.60 14.78 8.02
CA ILE A 306 17.83 13.59 8.85
C ILE A 306 17.70 12.32 7.99
N ILE A 307 16.63 12.18 7.20
CA ILE A 307 16.42 11.04 6.32
C ILE A 307 17.56 10.92 5.30
N TYR A 308 17.97 12.04 4.69
CA TYR A 308 19.12 12.06 3.77
C TYR A 308 20.39 11.60 4.48
N ARG A 309 20.70 12.14 5.65
CA ARG A 309 21.88 11.78 6.43
C ARG A 309 21.89 10.29 6.80
N ILE A 310 20.76 9.76 7.28
CA ILE A 310 20.64 8.34 7.66
C ILE A 310 20.82 7.41 6.47
N ASN A 311 20.22 7.72 5.31
CA ASN A 311 20.18 6.81 4.17
C ASN A 311 21.36 6.96 3.21
N PHE A 312 22.00 8.12 3.15
CA PHE A 312 23.05 8.40 2.17
C PHE A 312 24.44 8.69 2.77
N SER A 313 24.53 9.01 4.07
CA SER A 313 25.81 9.28 4.74
C SER A 313 26.16 8.32 5.87
N GLY A 314 25.23 7.42 6.24
CA GLY A 314 25.39 6.51 7.38
C GLY A 314 25.32 5.04 6.95
N THR A 315 26.36 4.51 6.30
CA THR A 315 26.47 3.09 5.94
C THR A 315 26.35 2.16 7.15
N ASP A 316 26.86 2.57 8.31
CA ASP A 316 26.86 1.75 9.53
C ASP A 316 25.48 1.50 10.14
N TYR A 317 24.57 2.48 10.07
CA TYR A 317 23.20 2.29 10.58
C TYR A 317 22.42 1.25 9.77
N MET A 318 22.55 1.28 8.47
CA MET A 318 21.89 0.35 7.57
C MET A 318 22.54 -1.05 7.67
N ALA A 319 23.85 -1.14 7.77
CA ALA A 319 24.57 -2.40 8.01
C ALA A 319 24.06 -3.09 9.28
N LYS A 320 24.02 -2.37 10.42
CA LYS A 320 23.51 -2.89 11.70
C LYS A 320 22.04 -3.33 11.60
N ARG A 321 21.18 -2.61 10.84
CA ARG A 321 19.80 -3.00 10.65
C ARG A 321 19.65 -4.28 9.81
N TYR A 322 20.50 -4.50 8.82
CA TYR A 322 20.52 -5.73 8.03
C TYR A 322 21.10 -6.91 8.81
N GLU A 323 22.16 -6.69 9.56
CA GLU A 323 22.71 -7.70 10.48
C GLU A 323 21.68 -8.15 11.52
N SER A 324 20.86 -7.22 12.04
CA SER A 324 19.80 -7.56 13.01
C SER A 324 18.69 -8.45 12.45
N ILE A 325 18.54 -8.53 11.11
CA ILE A 325 17.61 -9.43 10.43
C ILE A 325 18.30 -10.62 9.74
N GLY A 326 19.60 -10.84 10.07
CA GLY A 326 20.37 -11.98 9.59
C GLY A 326 20.87 -11.87 8.15
N LEU A 327 20.92 -10.67 7.57
CA LEU A 327 21.33 -10.45 6.18
C LEU A 327 22.66 -9.66 6.14
N LYS A 328 23.63 -10.12 5.35
CA LYS A 328 24.89 -9.39 5.13
C LYS A 328 24.64 -8.20 4.19
N TYR A 329 24.95 -7.00 4.65
CA TYR A 329 24.73 -5.74 3.94
C TYR A 329 25.33 -5.72 2.51
N GLY A 330 26.52 -6.28 2.31
CA GLY A 330 27.21 -6.28 1.02
C GLY A 330 26.48 -7.03 -0.10
N GLU A 331 25.70 -8.06 0.23
CA GLU A 331 24.97 -8.87 -0.75
C GLU A 331 23.67 -8.19 -1.20
N LEU A 332 23.02 -7.48 -0.28
CA LEU A 332 21.77 -6.77 -0.57
C LEU A 332 21.98 -5.38 -1.19
N SER A 333 23.15 -4.77 -1.02
CA SER A 333 23.46 -3.50 -1.69
C SER A 333 23.38 -3.62 -3.22
N LYS A 334 23.57 -4.84 -3.76
CA LYS A 334 23.38 -5.14 -5.18
C LYS A 334 21.91 -5.15 -5.61
N SER A 335 20.97 -5.30 -4.69
CA SER A 335 19.52 -5.33 -4.98
C SER A 335 18.96 -3.99 -5.49
N LYS A 336 19.65 -2.88 -5.22
CA LYS A 336 19.29 -1.56 -5.76
C LYS A 336 19.32 -1.47 -7.29
N TYR A 337 19.99 -2.41 -7.96
CA TYR A 337 19.99 -2.51 -9.42
C TYR A 337 18.79 -3.30 -9.97
N LEU A 338 17.98 -3.91 -9.13
CA LEU A 338 16.80 -4.68 -9.51
C LEU A 338 15.50 -3.85 -9.42
N PHE A 339 15.54 -2.59 -9.90
CA PHE A 339 14.39 -1.70 -9.88
C PHE A 339 13.09 -2.33 -10.41
N PRO A 340 13.08 -3.09 -11.53
CA PRO A 340 11.88 -3.81 -11.96
C PRO A 340 11.36 -4.82 -10.94
N GLY A 341 12.26 -5.40 -10.15
CA GLY A 341 11.92 -6.31 -9.05
C GLY A 341 11.18 -5.65 -7.90
N ALA A 342 11.27 -4.31 -7.74
CA ALA A 342 10.59 -3.59 -6.64
C ALA A 342 9.06 -3.77 -6.66
N PHE A 343 8.46 -4.06 -7.81
CA PHE A 343 7.03 -4.38 -7.90
C PHE A 343 6.68 -5.75 -7.26
N VAL A 344 7.62 -6.68 -7.26
CA VAL A 344 7.44 -8.02 -6.70
C VAL A 344 8.00 -8.17 -5.29
N LEU A 345 9.09 -7.49 -4.97
CA LEU A 345 9.73 -7.56 -3.66
C LEU A 345 8.93 -6.76 -2.60
N PRO A 346 8.90 -7.22 -1.36
CA PRO A 346 9.36 -8.52 -0.90
C PRO A 346 8.46 -9.65 -1.41
N LEU A 347 9.06 -10.86 -1.51
CA LEU A 347 8.32 -12.05 -1.89
C LEU A 347 7.68 -12.69 -0.64
N SER A 348 6.63 -13.49 -0.88
CA SER A 348 5.87 -14.14 0.19
C SER A 348 6.75 -15.08 1.03
N PRO A 349 6.83 -14.89 2.35
CA PRO A 349 7.53 -15.82 3.24
C PRO A 349 6.63 -17.03 3.54
N MET A 350 7.08 -18.22 3.16
CA MET A 350 6.35 -19.49 3.31
C MET A 350 7.09 -20.46 4.24
N ILE A 351 7.75 -19.94 5.28
CA ILE A 351 8.53 -20.70 6.27
C ILE A 351 8.13 -20.31 7.70
N GLU A 352 8.29 -21.25 8.65
CA GLU A 352 7.85 -21.06 10.04
C GLU A 352 8.66 -20.00 10.78
N GLU A 353 9.92 -19.78 10.44
CA GLU A 353 10.78 -18.76 11.03
C GLU A 353 10.40 -17.32 10.67
N ALA A 354 9.44 -17.13 9.76
CA ALA A 354 8.93 -15.79 9.48
C ALA A 354 8.23 -15.22 10.72
N PRO A 355 8.36 -13.90 11.00
CA PRO A 355 7.62 -13.24 12.06
C PRO A 355 6.10 -13.48 11.93
N VAL A 356 5.39 -13.52 13.06
CA VAL A 356 3.93 -13.77 13.08
C VAL A 356 3.17 -12.80 12.16
N HIS A 357 3.55 -11.51 12.18
CA HIS A 357 2.98 -10.51 11.28
C HIS A 357 3.10 -10.93 9.80
N ASN A 358 4.28 -11.39 9.38
CA ASN A 358 4.52 -11.82 8.00
C ASN A 358 3.76 -13.12 7.67
N LYS A 359 3.58 -14.01 8.66
CA LYS A 359 2.74 -15.21 8.49
C LYS A 359 1.25 -14.87 8.34
N LEU A 360 0.78 -13.79 8.97
CA LEU A 360 -0.59 -13.30 8.81
C LEU A 360 -0.89 -12.75 7.41
N ILE A 361 0.12 -12.19 6.73
CA ILE A 361 -0.07 -11.49 5.45
C ILE A 361 0.55 -12.22 4.25
N HIS A 362 1.06 -13.45 4.43
CA HIS A 362 1.84 -14.11 3.38
C HIS A 362 1.03 -14.43 2.11
N GLY A 363 -0.23 -14.81 2.22
CA GLY A 363 -1.12 -15.00 1.09
C GLY A 363 -1.40 -13.69 0.35
N SER A 364 -1.60 -12.58 1.10
CA SER A 364 -1.73 -11.23 0.54
C SER A 364 -0.48 -10.79 -0.20
N THR A 365 0.70 -11.04 0.38
CA THR A 365 2.00 -10.74 -0.25
C THR A 365 2.16 -11.51 -1.54
N TYR A 366 1.78 -12.79 -1.55
CA TYR A 366 1.75 -13.58 -2.77
C TYR A 366 0.82 -12.99 -3.83
N ILE A 367 -0.41 -12.57 -3.46
CA ILE A 367 -1.34 -11.94 -4.40
C ILE A 367 -0.71 -10.70 -5.04
N LYS A 368 -0.04 -9.85 -4.25
CA LYS A 368 0.75 -8.71 -4.75
C LYS A 368 1.81 -9.17 -5.75
N ASN A 369 2.62 -10.18 -5.38
CA ASN A 369 3.66 -10.72 -6.25
C ASN A 369 3.09 -11.23 -7.59
N PHE A 370 1.96 -11.93 -7.55
CA PHE A 370 1.29 -12.41 -8.76
C PHE A 370 0.74 -11.27 -9.63
N LEU A 371 0.12 -10.26 -9.01
CA LEU A 371 -0.45 -9.11 -9.71
C LEU A 371 0.61 -8.15 -10.26
N ALA A 372 1.84 -8.18 -9.74
CA ALA A 372 2.94 -7.36 -10.21
C ALA A 372 3.27 -7.59 -11.70
N PHE A 373 3.07 -8.81 -12.22
CA PHE A 373 3.14 -9.07 -13.66
C PHE A 373 2.23 -8.14 -14.45
N PHE A 374 0.97 -8.06 -14.04
CA PHE A 374 -0.01 -7.23 -14.73
C PHE A 374 0.27 -5.74 -14.55
N ALA A 375 0.80 -5.35 -13.40
CA ALA A 375 1.21 -3.96 -13.17
C ALA A 375 2.38 -3.56 -14.10
N MET A 376 3.38 -4.40 -14.27
CA MET A 376 4.47 -4.20 -15.22
C MET A 376 3.97 -4.22 -16.67
N LEU A 377 3.10 -5.18 -17.01
CA LEU A 377 2.49 -5.28 -18.33
C LEU A 377 1.64 -4.04 -18.67
N ALA A 378 1.01 -3.41 -17.67
CA ALA A 378 0.26 -2.17 -17.86
C ALA A 378 1.13 -1.05 -18.45
N ILE A 379 2.36 -0.90 -17.97
CA ILE A 379 3.33 0.08 -18.49
C ILE A 379 3.65 -0.23 -19.96
N VAL A 380 3.93 -1.49 -20.27
CA VAL A 380 4.21 -1.93 -21.64
C VAL A 380 3.03 -1.67 -22.57
N ILE A 381 1.80 -1.99 -22.11
CA ILE A 381 0.57 -1.73 -22.89
C ILE A 381 0.38 -0.22 -23.09
N ALA A 382 0.58 0.58 -22.07
CA ALA A 382 0.45 2.04 -22.14
C ALA A 382 1.42 2.67 -23.16
N ILE A 383 2.66 2.20 -23.19
CA ILE A 383 3.67 2.62 -24.17
C ILE A 383 3.24 2.19 -25.58
N ARG A 384 2.86 0.93 -25.79
CA ARG A 384 2.39 0.41 -27.10
C ARG A 384 1.17 1.14 -27.63
N GLN A 385 0.26 1.58 -26.76
CA GLN A 385 -0.95 2.32 -27.12
C GLN A 385 -0.75 3.83 -27.19
N LYS A 386 0.48 4.32 -26.97
CA LYS A 386 0.81 5.75 -26.87
C LYS A 386 0.00 6.48 -25.78
N ARG A 387 -0.49 5.77 -24.77
CA ARG A 387 -1.28 6.27 -23.64
C ARG A 387 -0.46 6.46 -22.36
N TRP A 388 0.85 6.42 -22.43
CA TRP A 388 1.74 6.54 -21.28
C TRP A 388 1.51 7.86 -20.47
N ARG A 389 1.02 8.91 -21.14
CA ARG A 389 0.66 10.18 -20.48
C ARG A 389 -0.52 10.04 -19.53
N ASP A 390 -1.44 9.10 -19.78
CA ASP A 390 -2.57 8.83 -18.87
C ASP A 390 -2.07 8.22 -17.56
N PHE A 391 -0.93 7.51 -17.60
CA PHE A 391 -0.28 6.93 -16.44
C PHE A 391 0.62 7.89 -15.66
N SER A 392 0.84 9.12 -16.14
CA SER A 392 1.86 10.03 -15.60
C SER A 392 1.69 10.29 -14.10
N LEU A 393 0.47 10.49 -13.60
CA LEU A 393 0.22 10.70 -12.17
C LEU A 393 0.47 9.43 -11.35
N ILE A 394 -0.23 8.34 -11.70
CA ILE A 394 -0.16 7.07 -10.99
C ILE A 394 1.24 6.47 -11.09
N GLY A 395 1.80 6.43 -12.31
CA GLY A 395 3.13 5.87 -12.56
C GLY A 395 4.24 6.67 -11.91
N ALA A 396 4.16 8.01 -11.90
CA ALA A 396 5.18 8.83 -11.24
C ALA A 396 5.16 8.63 -9.72
N TYR A 397 3.98 8.56 -9.10
CA TYR A 397 3.87 8.26 -7.68
C TYR A 397 4.41 6.86 -7.37
N GLU A 398 3.93 5.85 -8.08
CA GLU A 398 4.29 4.45 -7.85
C GLU A 398 5.80 4.22 -8.02
N LEU A 399 6.35 4.69 -9.15
CA LEU A 399 7.78 4.52 -9.44
C LEU A 399 8.66 5.31 -8.47
N SER A 400 8.31 6.55 -8.12
CA SER A 400 9.08 7.33 -7.14
C SER A 400 9.03 6.71 -5.76
N TYR A 401 7.87 6.22 -5.32
CA TYR A 401 7.70 5.58 -4.04
C TYR A 401 8.50 4.27 -3.96
N LEU A 402 8.36 3.39 -4.94
CA LEU A 402 9.10 2.12 -5.00
C LEU A 402 10.62 2.36 -5.16
N ALA A 403 11.04 3.38 -5.93
CA ALA A 403 12.43 3.76 -6.04
C ALA A 403 13.01 4.18 -4.67
N ILE A 404 12.30 5.04 -3.93
CA ILE A 404 12.78 5.47 -2.61
C ILE A 404 12.88 4.28 -1.66
N ILE A 405 11.87 3.40 -1.61
CA ILE A 405 11.91 2.19 -0.77
C ILE A 405 13.12 1.32 -1.14
N MET A 406 13.39 1.14 -2.41
CA MET A 406 14.50 0.35 -2.91
C MET A 406 15.84 0.99 -2.55
N PHE A 407 16.03 2.29 -2.78
CA PHE A 407 17.26 3.01 -2.46
C PHE A 407 17.50 3.18 -0.95
N THR A 408 16.46 3.20 -0.15
CA THR A 408 16.56 3.26 1.32
C THR A 408 16.66 1.87 1.96
N PHE A 409 16.77 0.82 1.17
CA PHE A 409 16.87 -0.58 1.62
C PHE A 409 15.72 -1.04 2.52
N THR A 410 14.57 -0.37 2.46
CA THR A 410 13.36 -0.78 3.18
C THR A 410 12.50 -1.75 2.38
N SER A 411 12.93 -2.09 1.16
CA SER A 411 12.21 -2.98 0.24
C SER A 411 12.02 -4.41 0.75
N ASN A 412 12.80 -4.85 1.73
CA ASN A 412 12.69 -6.19 2.30
C ASN A 412 11.52 -6.37 3.29
N SER A 413 10.85 -5.27 3.67
CA SER A 413 9.70 -5.32 4.58
C SER A 413 8.41 -5.16 3.79
N GLU A 414 7.51 -6.14 3.94
CA GLU A 414 6.18 -6.16 3.33
C GLU A 414 5.41 -4.87 3.64
N ARG A 415 5.50 -4.39 4.86
CA ARG A 415 4.83 -3.20 5.38
C ARG A 415 5.10 -1.93 4.55
N PHE A 416 6.32 -1.77 4.05
CA PHE A 416 6.66 -0.59 3.25
C PHE A 416 6.10 -0.63 1.82
N HIS A 417 5.64 -1.79 1.34
CA HIS A 417 4.98 -1.93 0.04
C HIS A 417 3.46 -1.68 0.07
N GLU A 418 2.85 -1.65 1.23
CA GLU A 418 1.41 -1.53 1.37
C GLU A 418 0.81 -0.26 0.73
N PRO A 419 1.45 0.94 0.81
CA PRO A 419 0.95 2.14 0.13
C PRO A 419 0.90 2.04 -1.40
N ALA A 420 1.69 1.17 -2.01
CA ALA A 420 1.71 0.92 -3.45
C ALA A 420 0.56 0.01 -3.92
N ILE A 421 0.00 -0.83 -3.03
CA ILE A 421 -0.96 -1.88 -3.40
C ILE A 421 -2.18 -1.37 -4.17
N PRO A 422 -2.89 -0.29 -3.77
CA PRO A 422 -4.05 0.16 -4.52
C PRO A 422 -3.73 0.54 -5.97
N LEU A 423 -2.55 1.10 -6.22
CA LEU A 423 -2.12 1.47 -7.57
C LEU A 423 -1.67 0.26 -8.38
N ILE A 424 -1.03 -0.73 -7.75
CA ILE A 424 -0.76 -2.04 -8.37
C ILE A 424 -2.08 -2.68 -8.81
N LEU A 425 -3.16 -2.62 -8.01
CA LEU A 425 -4.48 -3.11 -8.39
C LEU A 425 -5.06 -2.35 -9.59
N VAL A 426 -4.91 -1.02 -9.63
CA VAL A 426 -5.35 -0.20 -10.78
C VAL A 426 -4.59 -0.57 -12.05
N MET A 427 -3.26 -0.66 -11.97
CA MET A 427 -2.41 -1.03 -13.10
C MET A 427 -2.71 -2.46 -13.56
N ALA A 428 -2.85 -3.41 -12.63
CA ALA A 428 -3.21 -4.79 -12.95
C ALA A 428 -4.58 -4.87 -13.62
N ALA A 429 -5.58 -4.14 -13.13
CA ALA A 429 -6.90 -4.09 -13.74
C ALA A 429 -6.86 -3.52 -15.18
N TYR A 430 -6.03 -2.49 -15.41
CA TYR A 430 -5.82 -1.95 -16.76
C TYR A 430 -5.21 -3.01 -17.69
N ALA A 431 -4.13 -3.65 -17.29
CA ALA A 431 -3.50 -4.70 -18.09
C ALA A 431 -4.48 -5.84 -18.38
N MET A 432 -5.18 -6.35 -17.37
CA MET A 432 -6.15 -7.42 -17.52
C MET A 432 -7.29 -7.07 -18.49
N THR A 433 -7.73 -5.80 -18.53
CA THR A 433 -8.79 -5.35 -19.46
C THR A 433 -8.28 -5.17 -20.89
N HIS A 434 -6.97 -5.06 -21.12
CA HIS A 434 -6.33 -4.82 -22.43
C HIS A 434 -5.42 -5.98 -22.87
N LEU A 435 -5.46 -7.13 -22.18
CA LEU A 435 -4.63 -8.30 -22.41
C LEU A 435 -4.86 -8.89 -23.81
N ARG A 436 -3.79 -9.20 -24.54
CA ARG A 436 -3.79 -9.87 -25.82
C ARG A 436 -3.33 -11.32 -25.67
N ARG A 437 -3.69 -12.20 -26.61
CA ARG A 437 -3.28 -13.63 -26.56
C ARG A 437 -1.76 -13.81 -26.47
N LYS A 438 -0.98 -13.02 -27.20
CA LYS A 438 0.48 -13.07 -27.16
C LYS A 438 1.10 -12.65 -25.81
N ASP A 439 0.40 -11.86 -25.01
CA ASP A 439 0.88 -11.48 -23.68
C ASP A 439 0.75 -12.64 -22.69
N LEU A 440 -0.06 -13.70 -23.03
CA LEU A 440 -0.21 -14.90 -22.21
C LEU A 440 1.06 -15.75 -22.15
N VAL A 441 1.89 -15.74 -23.19
CA VAL A 441 3.18 -16.45 -23.17
C VAL A 441 4.08 -15.86 -22.09
N LEU A 442 4.18 -14.51 -22.03
CA LEU A 442 4.93 -13.82 -20.99
C LEU A 442 4.35 -14.10 -19.59
N PHE A 443 3.02 -14.23 -19.49
CA PHE A 443 2.36 -14.58 -18.24
C PHE A 443 2.76 -15.97 -17.75
N TYR A 444 2.83 -16.98 -18.62
CA TYR A 444 3.26 -18.32 -18.21
C TYR A 444 4.72 -18.36 -17.78
N VAL A 445 5.59 -17.67 -18.53
CA VAL A 445 7.00 -17.53 -18.16
C VAL A 445 7.12 -16.87 -16.78
N TYR A 446 6.35 -15.80 -16.56
CA TYR A 446 6.33 -15.13 -15.26
C TYR A 446 5.86 -16.04 -14.12
N CYS A 447 4.82 -16.84 -14.33
CA CYS A 447 4.35 -17.82 -13.33
C CYS A 447 5.44 -18.82 -12.94
N GLY A 448 6.21 -19.33 -13.92
CA GLY A 448 7.36 -20.19 -13.65
C GLY A 448 8.48 -19.48 -12.90
N LEU A 449 8.84 -18.27 -13.32
CA LEU A 449 9.83 -17.44 -12.64
C LEU A 449 9.41 -17.06 -11.22
N LEU A 450 8.13 -16.80 -10.99
CA LEU A 450 7.60 -16.50 -9.66
C LEU A 450 7.74 -17.69 -8.71
N CYS A 451 7.46 -18.92 -9.16
CA CYS A 451 7.70 -20.14 -8.36
C CYS A 451 9.17 -20.26 -7.95
N ILE A 452 10.08 -20.08 -8.92
CA ILE A 452 11.53 -20.14 -8.68
C ILE A 452 11.95 -19.04 -7.71
N ALA A 453 11.46 -17.82 -7.91
CA ALA A 453 11.78 -16.67 -7.05
C ALA A 453 11.28 -16.85 -5.61
N LEU A 454 10.06 -17.39 -5.43
CA LEU A 454 9.51 -17.72 -4.11
C LEU A 454 10.36 -18.78 -3.41
N PHE A 455 10.76 -19.82 -4.13
CA PHE A 455 11.66 -20.86 -3.59
C PHE A 455 13.00 -20.26 -3.15
N ALA A 456 13.67 -19.53 -4.05
CA ALA A 456 14.95 -18.90 -3.79
C ALA A 456 14.89 -17.90 -2.62
N TRP A 457 13.80 -17.13 -2.51
CA TRP A 457 13.59 -16.19 -1.41
C TRP A 457 13.49 -16.86 -0.06
N ASN A 458 12.73 -17.96 0.04
CA ASN A 458 12.58 -18.70 1.27
C ASN A 458 13.89 -19.44 1.63
N TRP A 459 14.59 -20.00 0.65
CA TRP A 459 15.92 -20.56 0.83
C TRP A 459 16.91 -19.51 1.36
N LEU A 460 16.98 -18.31 0.77
CA LEU A 460 17.85 -17.22 1.23
C LEU A 460 17.53 -16.80 2.67
N LYS A 461 16.25 -16.77 3.05
CA LYS A 461 15.85 -16.45 4.43
C LYS A 461 16.28 -17.51 5.44
N LEU A 462 16.32 -18.77 5.06
CA LEU A 462 16.82 -19.86 5.90
C LEU A 462 18.36 -19.87 5.95
N ALA A 463 19.01 -19.73 4.78
CA ALA A 463 20.47 -19.67 4.66
C ALA A 463 21.06 -18.48 5.45
N ALA A 464 20.41 -17.32 5.44
CA ALA A 464 20.82 -16.16 6.22
C ALA A 464 20.78 -16.40 7.75
N ARG A 465 20.06 -17.43 8.20
CA ARG A 465 19.95 -17.86 9.60
C ARG A 465 20.80 -19.10 9.92
N GLY A 466 21.51 -19.63 8.92
CA GLY A 466 22.32 -20.83 9.07
C GLY A 466 21.52 -22.13 9.25
N LEU A 467 20.28 -22.16 8.70
CA LEU A 467 19.36 -23.27 8.84
C LEU A 467 19.35 -24.22 7.63
N VAL A 468 19.94 -23.81 6.52
CA VAL A 468 20.15 -24.59 5.28
C VAL A 468 21.49 -24.22 4.64
#